data_a4b354ac24aec2feb56ad679be24d136
#
_entry.id   a4b354ac24aec2feb56ad679be24d136
#
_cell.length_a   1.000
_cell.length_b   1.000
_cell.length_c   1.000
_cell.angle_alpha   90.00
_cell.angle_beta   90.00
_cell.angle_gamma   90.00
#
_symmetry.space_group_name_H-M   'P 1'
#
loop_
_entity.id
_entity.type
_entity.pdbx_description
1 polymer ?
#
loop_
_entity_poly.entity_id
_entity_poly.type
_entity_poly.pdbx_seq_one_letter_code
_entity_poly.pdbx_strand_id
1 'polypeptide(L)'
;KDAESAKAAADVELANAKAAKDTADAAATAAQQKVDEVQAKLDSAAAQLKQGAIGFFRAMGADDAVNIILNAKYAGKTEVGSSKDATSLDNMLNAIRWMKSVNDYRKSVGLSELHVTYKLIAGAIADANYSDTVLDHARQYDFAENLAWNYGIDPSGQWIEQEKGFFDKATEALYGVTGLVGKDAYDFYAKNGVAINHWIADNCRWENGSSGTVGHYMNIINPELAVMGMATCTKGTMSGLQTQCYTAEIPGWSGSGWNMNPISVDEYEQKLTSYINGLKN
;
A
#
# COMPACT_ATOMS: atom_id res chain seq x y z
N LYS A 1 -81.81 -19.26 -18.37
CA LYS A 1 -81.23 -19.47 -16.99
C LYS A 1 -79.82 -20.02 -17.06
N ASP A 2 -79.52 -21.08 -17.84
CA ASP A 2 -78.19 -21.72 -17.85
C ASP A 2 -77.16 -20.79 -18.48
N ALA A 3 -77.48 -20.07 -19.54
CA ALA A 3 -76.51 -19.14 -20.18
C ALA A 3 -76.21 -17.90 -19.31
N GLU A 4 -77.15 -17.41 -18.52
CA GLU A 4 -76.89 -16.32 -17.59
C GLU A 4 -76.05 -16.73 -16.41
N SER A 5 -76.22 -17.95 -15.91
CA SER A 5 -75.40 -18.55 -14.87
C SER A 5 -73.95 -18.77 -15.36
N ALA A 6 -73.78 -19.29 -16.59
CA ALA A 6 -72.48 -19.49 -17.20
C ALA A 6 -71.74 -18.12 -17.41
N LYS A 7 -72.48 -17.07 -17.86
CA LYS A 7 -71.92 -15.77 -18.03
C LYS A 7 -71.42 -15.18 -16.69
N ALA A 8 -72.25 -15.26 -15.61
CA ALA A 8 -71.90 -14.80 -14.30
C ALA A 8 -70.62 -15.50 -13.75
N ALA A 9 -70.47 -16.79 -13.95
CA ALA A 9 -69.29 -17.53 -13.57
C ALA A 9 -68.05 -17.07 -14.35
N ALA A 10 -68.17 -16.88 -15.66
CA ALA A 10 -67.08 -16.36 -16.49
C ALA A 10 -66.63 -14.91 -16.10
N ASP A 11 -67.61 -14.05 -15.75
CA ASP A 11 -67.33 -12.69 -15.31
C ASP A 11 -66.52 -12.69 -13.96
N VAL A 12 -66.84 -13.63 -13.05
CA VAL A 12 -66.09 -13.82 -11.79
C VAL A 12 -64.68 -14.34 -12.06
N GLU A 13 -64.53 -15.32 -12.93
CA GLU A 13 -63.19 -15.85 -13.32
C GLU A 13 -62.34 -14.76 -13.96
N LEU A 14 -62.90 -13.95 -14.84
CA LEU A 14 -62.20 -12.81 -15.46
C LEU A 14 -61.78 -11.78 -14.43
N ALA A 15 -62.63 -11.45 -13.46
CA ALA A 15 -62.28 -10.53 -12.39
C ALA A 15 -61.13 -11.05 -11.51
N ASN A 16 -61.20 -12.34 -11.15
CA ASN A 16 -60.14 -13.02 -10.40
C ASN A 16 -58.82 -13.06 -11.18
N ALA A 17 -58.86 -13.37 -12.48
CA ALA A 17 -57.66 -13.38 -13.34
C ALA A 17 -57.06 -11.96 -13.47
N LYS A 18 -57.89 -10.91 -13.58
CA LYS A 18 -57.41 -9.53 -13.57
C LYS A 18 -56.73 -9.17 -12.25
N ALA A 19 -57.35 -9.48 -11.12
CA ALA A 19 -56.76 -9.22 -9.81
C ALA A 19 -55.44 -9.97 -9.60
N ALA A 20 -55.35 -11.22 -10.06
CA ALA A 20 -54.10 -12.00 -10.02
C ALA A 20 -53.02 -11.38 -10.90
N LYS A 21 -53.38 -10.93 -12.11
CA LYS A 21 -52.47 -10.21 -13.00
C LYS A 21 -51.97 -8.92 -12.38
N ASP A 22 -52.83 -8.10 -11.84
CA ASP A 22 -52.46 -6.81 -11.20
C ASP A 22 -51.51 -7.04 -10.01
N THR A 23 -51.75 -8.11 -9.23
CA THR A 23 -50.86 -8.52 -8.13
C THR A 23 -49.48 -8.95 -8.65
N ALA A 24 -49.45 -9.75 -9.74
CA ALA A 24 -48.21 -10.20 -10.36
C ALA A 24 -47.42 -9.03 -10.97
N ASP A 25 -48.10 -8.11 -11.64
CA ASP A 25 -47.49 -6.90 -12.22
C ASP A 25 -46.87 -5.99 -11.13
N ALA A 26 -47.59 -5.81 -10.01
CA ALA A 26 -47.08 -5.06 -8.85
C ALA A 26 -45.84 -5.75 -8.23
N ALA A 27 -45.86 -7.07 -8.10
CA ALA A 27 -44.73 -7.84 -7.61
C ALA A 27 -43.52 -7.76 -8.55
N ALA A 28 -43.73 -7.84 -9.88
CA ALA A 28 -42.70 -7.66 -10.88
C ALA A 28 -42.08 -6.26 -10.84
N THR A 29 -42.90 -5.22 -10.68
CA THR A 29 -42.43 -3.83 -10.54
C THR A 29 -41.59 -3.66 -9.28
N ALA A 30 -41.99 -4.20 -8.15
CA ALA A 30 -41.23 -4.14 -6.91
C ALA A 30 -39.90 -4.92 -6.99
N ALA A 31 -39.90 -6.04 -7.68
CA ALA A 31 -38.68 -6.81 -7.94
C ALA A 31 -37.72 -6.02 -8.83
N GLN A 32 -38.20 -5.38 -9.89
CA GLN A 32 -37.36 -4.56 -10.76
C GLN A 32 -36.74 -3.37 -10.02
N GLN A 33 -37.51 -2.70 -9.17
CA GLN A 33 -36.96 -1.60 -8.34
C GLN A 33 -35.83 -2.07 -7.46
N LYS A 34 -35.93 -3.25 -6.84
CA LYS A 34 -34.84 -3.82 -6.06
C LYS A 34 -33.60 -4.13 -6.89
N VAL A 35 -33.79 -4.63 -8.10
CA VAL A 35 -32.69 -4.87 -9.05
C VAL A 35 -31.98 -3.55 -9.38
N ASP A 36 -32.76 -2.51 -9.69
CA ASP A 36 -32.21 -1.18 -10.04
C ASP A 36 -31.45 -0.56 -8.85
N GLU A 37 -31.96 -0.70 -7.62
CA GLU A 37 -31.28 -0.26 -6.40
C GLU A 37 -29.95 -0.99 -6.17
N VAL A 38 -29.94 -2.31 -6.35
CA VAL A 38 -28.72 -3.12 -6.22
C VAL A 38 -27.71 -2.75 -7.31
N GLN A 39 -28.15 -2.57 -8.55
CA GLN A 39 -27.30 -2.16 -9.65
C GLN A 39 -26.66 -0.79 -9.40
N ALA A 40 -27.42 0.18 -8.93
CA ALA A 40 -26.92 1.51 -8.57
C ALA A 40 -25.84 1.45 -7.46
N LYS A 41 -26.04 0.58 -6.45
CA LYS A 41 -25.03 0.35 -5.42
C LYS A 41 -23.76 -0.27 -5.99
N LEU A 42 -23.88 -1.28 -6.85
CA LEU A 42 -22.73 -1.92 -7.51
C LEU A 42 -21.95 -0.92 -8.37
N ASP A 43 -22.64 -0.08 -9.14
CA ASP A 43 -21.99 0.94 -9.97
C ASP A 43 -21.26 1.98 -9.12
N SER A 44 -21.85 2.39 -7.99
CA SER A 44 -21.22 3.30 -7.02
C SER A 44 -19.99 2.66 -6.39
N ALA A 45 -20.06 1.42 -5.95
CA ALA A 45 -18.94 0.68 -5.37
C ALA A 45 -17.80 0.50 -6.38
N ALA A 46 -18.13 0.14 -7.61
CA ALA A 46 -17.16 0.01 -8.70
C ALA A 46 -16.46 1.34 -9.01
N ALA A 47 -17.19 2.46 -8.99
CA ALA A 47 -16.62 3.79 -9.16
C ALA A 47 -15.68 4.17 -8.01
N GLN A 48 -16.02 3.81 -6.78
CA GLN A 48 -15.16 4.05 -5.61
C GLN A 48 -13.91 3.16 -5.61
N LEU A 49 -14.04 1.88 -5.98
CA LEU A 49 -12.88 0.98 -6.14
C LEU A 49 -11.88 1.52 -7.15
N LYS A 50 -12.34 2.12 -8.24
CA LYS A 50 -11.48 2.78 -9.24
C LYS A 50 -10.74 4.00 -8.71
N GLN A 51 -11.14 4.57 -7.58
CA GLN A 51 -10.39 5.64 -6.92
C GLN A 51 -9.19 5.11 -6.11
N GLY A 52 -9.15 3.82 -5.78
CA GLY A 52 -8.04 3.20 -5.05
C GLY A 52 -7.64 3.96 -3.80
N ALA A 53 -6.34 4.24 -3.66
CA ALA A 53 -5.78 5.01 -2.55
C ALA A 53 -6.44 6.39 -2.37
N ILE A 54 -6.81 7.06 -3.45
CA ILE A 54 -7.45 8.38 -3.39
C ILE A 54 -8.80 8.29 -2.68
N GLY A 55 -9.61 7.26 -3.00
CA GLY A 55 -10.89 7.02 -2.34
C GLY A 55 -10.71 6.71 -0.85
N PHE A 56 -9.75 5.86 -0.52
CA PHE A 56 -9.42 5.53 0.86
C PHE A 56 -8.97 6.77 1.65
N PHE A 57 -8.00 7.54 1.15
CA PHE A 57 -7.51 8.72 1.86
C PHE A 57 -8.57 9.79 2.05
N ARG A 58 -9.47 10.00 1.07
CA ARG A 58 -10.62 10.88 1.24
C ARG A 58 -11.57 10.40 2.34
N ALA A 59 -11.86 9.11 2.38
CA ALA A 59 -12.69 8.53 3.43
C ALA A 59 -12.06 8.67 4.83
N MET A 60 -10.73 8.74 4.91
CA MET A 60 -10.00 8.99 6.16
C MET A 60 -9.78 10.48 6.47
N GLY A 61 -10.28 11.40 5.64
CA GLY A 61 -10.04 12.84 5.80
C GLY A 61 -8.59 13.25 5.57
N ALA A 62 -7.81 12.46 4.84
CA ALA A 62 -6.39 12.66 4.59
C ALA A 62 -6.13 13.39 3.25
N ASP A 63 -6.65 14.61 3.12
CA ASP A 63 -6.56 15.41 1.88
C ASP A 63 -5.11 15.71 1.48
N ASP A 64 -4.20 15.85 2.45
CA ASP A 64 -2.77 16.01 2.18
C ASP A 64 -2.19 14.80 1.43
N ALA A 65 -2.58 13.58 1.82
CA ALA A 65 -2.16 12.36 1.14
C ALA A 65 -2.71 12.29 -0.29
N VAL A 66 -3.96 12.69 -0.48
CA VAL A 66 -4.56 12.83 -1.83
C VAL A 66 -3.76 13.82 -2.69
N ASN A 67 -3.43 14.98 -2.13
CA ASN A 67 -2.68 16.02 -2.83
C ASN A 67 -1.26 15.56 -3.19
N ILE A 68 -0.60 14.81 -2.32
CA ILE A 68 0.73 14.22 -2.60
C ILE A 68 0.67 13.35 -3.85
N ILE A 69 -0.31 12.46 -3.98
CA ILE A 69 -0.42 11.57 -5.15
C ILE A 69 -0.77 12.34 -6.42
N LEU A 70 -1.77 13.24 -6.34
CA LEU A 70 -2.30 13.93 -7.52
C LEU A 70 -1.36 15.03 -8.04
N ASN A 71 -0.57 15.65 -7.16
CA ASN A 71 0.33 16.77 -7.49
C ASN A 71 1.81 16.40 -7.40
N ALA A 72 2.16 15.13 -7.31
CA ALA A 72 3.54 14.67 -7.36
C ALA A 72 4.23 15.17 -8.64
N LYS A 73 5.52 15.48 -8.57
CA LYS A 73 6.32 15.88 -9.74
C LYS A 73 6.15 14.91 -10.91
N TYR A 74 5.96 13.63 -10.61
CA TYR A 74 5.83 12.58 -11.60
C TYR A 74 4.42 11.95 -11.59
N ALA A 75 3.38 12.70 -11.24
CA ALA A 75 1.99 12.21 -11.17
C ALA A 75 1.50 11.54 -12.47
N GLY A 76 2.05 11.92 -13.63
CA GLY A 76 1.76 11.25 -14.89
C GLY A 76 2.22 9.78 -14.99
N LYS A 77 2.95 9.27 -14.00
CA LYS A 77 3.32 7.84 -13.85
C LYS A 77 2.31 7.04 -13.03
N THR A 78 1.37 7.72 -12.39
CA THR A 78 0.32 7.13 -11.56
C THR A 78 -0.95 6.91 -12.37
N GLU A 79 -1.46 5.69 -12.33
CA GLU A 79 -2.71 5.26 -12.96
C GLU A 79 -3.71 4.94 -11.85
N VAL A 80 -4.33 5.98 -11.28
CA VAL A 80 -5.17 5.88 -10.08
C VAL A 80 -6.17 4.72 -10.17
N GLY A 81 -6.11 3.82 -9.18
CA GLY A 81 -6.99 2.68 -9.03
C GLY A 81 -6.80 1.55 -10.04
N SER A 82 -5.83 1.66 -10.96
CA SER A 82 -5.42 0.53 -11.80
C SER A 82 -4.89 -0.62 -10.93
N SER A 83 -5.30 -1.85 -11.22
CA SER A 83 -5.01 -3.02 -10.36
C SER A 83 -3.51 -3.30 -10.13
N LYS A 84 -2.66 -2.81 -11.01
CA LYS A 84 -1.20 -2.96 -10.93
C LYS A 84 -0.48 -1.71 -10.42
N ASP A 85 -1.18 -0.59 -10.33
CA ASP A 85 -0.64 0.67 -9.82
C ASP A 85 -0.47 0.61 -8.29
N ALA A 86 0.47 1.37 -7.75
CA ALA A 86 0.64 1.45 -6.30
C ALA A 86 -0.57 2.05 -5.56
N THR A 87 -1.46 2.74 -6.29
CA THR A 87 -2.73 3.23 -5.75
C THR A 87 -3.81 2.17 -5.66
N SER A 88 -3.63 0.94 -6.17
CA SER A 88 -4.64 -0.11 -6.02
C SER A 88 -4.78 -0.53 -4.56
N LEU A 89 -6.02 -0.80 -4.12
CA LEU A 89 -6.27 -1.23 -2.74
C LEU A 89 -5.60 -2.56 -2.42
N ASP A 90 -5.48 -3.47 -3.39
CA ASP A 90 -4.78 -4.75 -3.23
C ASP A 90 -3.27 -4.54 -3.03
N ASN A 91 -2.65 -3.63 -3.76
CA ASN A 91 -1.24 -3.29 -3.59
C ASN A 91 -0.98 -2.57 -2.26
N MET A 92 -1.93 -1.75 -1.79
CA MET A 92 -1.87 -1.16 -0.44
C MET A 92 -1.91 -2.24 0.64
N LEU A 93 -2.81 -3.25 0.54
CA LEU A 93 -2.85 -4.40 1.45
C LEU A 93 -1.56 -5.23 1.38
N ASN A 94 -1.02 -5.44 0.19
CA ASN A 94 0.25 -6.15 0.03
C ASN A 94 1.41 -5.45 0.74
N ALA A 95 1.47 -4.13 0.72
CA ALA A 95 2.53 -3.36 1.37
C ALA A 95 2.51 -3.50 2.91
N ILE A 96 1.36 -3.74 3.52
CA ILE A 96 1.22 -3.86 4.99
C ILE A 96 2.07 -5.00 5.55
N ARG A 97 2.11 -6.15 4.88
CA ARG A 97 2.91 -7.29 5.35
C ARG A 97 4.39 -6.95 5.47
N TRP A 98 4.91 -6.10 4.58
CA TRP A 98 6.31 -5.69 4.61
C TRP A 98 6.56 -4.60 5.67
N MET A 99 5.57 -3.73 5.95
CA MET A 99 5.64 -2.85 7.12
C MET A 99 5.76 -3.66 8.42
N LYS A 100 5.00 -4.76 8.52
CA LYS A 100 5.10 -5.69 9.67
C LYS A 100 6.46 -6.36 9.73
N SER A 101 7.01 -6.85 8.61
CA SER A 101 8.36 -7.43 8.57
C SER A 101 9.43 -6.45 9.05
N VAL A 102 9.36 -5.19 8.65
CA VAL A 102 10.27 -4.14 9.14
C VAL A 102 10.15 -3.96 10.66
N ASN A 103 8.93 -3.87 11.18
CA ASN A 103 8.69 -3.72 12.62
C ASN A 103 9.10 -4.95 13.42
N ASP A 104 8.86 -6.15 12.92
CA ASP A 104 9.30 -7.40 13.56
C ASP A 104 10.83 -7.45 13.67
N TYR A 105 11.54 -7.07 12.61
CA TYR A 105 12.98 -6.96 12.67
C TYR A 105 13.45 -5.90 13.66
N ARG A 106 12.91 -4.68 13.61
CA ARG A 106 13.26 -3.60 14.56
C ARG A 106 13.08 -4.05 15.99
N LYS A 107 11.95 -4.68 16.31
CA LYS A 107 11.67 -5.24 17.63
C LYS A 107 12.70 -6.31 18.03
N SER A 108 13.07 -7.19 17.10
CA SER A 108 14.04 -8.26 17.35
C SER A 108 15.43 -7.76 17.72
N VAL A 109 15.77 -6.54 17.31
CA VAL A 109 17.06 -5.88 17.60
C VAL A 109 16.94 -4.75 18.64
N GLY A 110 15.83 -4.71 19.40
CA GLY A 110 15.62 -3.79 20.51
C GLY A 110 15.27 -2.36 20.12
N LEU A 111 14.78 -2.13 18.90
CA LEU A 111 14.31 -0.84 18.42
C LEU A 111 12.78 -0.73 18.54
N SER A 112 12.28 0.51 18.68
CA SER A 112 10.85 0.78 18.66
C SER A 112 10.23 0.48 17.30
N GLU A 113 8.99 0.01 17.30
CA GLU A 113 8.18 -0.10 16.10
C GLU A 113 7.94 1.28 15.48
N LEU A 114 7.87 1.31 14.15
CA LEU A 114 7.49 2.51 13.42
C LEU A 114 5.96 2.52 13.25
N HIS A 115 5.38 3.69 13.45
CA HIS A 115 3.99 3.95 13.09
C HIS A 115 3.90 4.33 11.61
N VAL A 116 2.70 4.41 11.06
CA VAL A 116 2.49 4.86 9.67
C VAL A 116 1.78 6.20 9.64
N THR A 117 2.06 6.99 8.62
CA THR A 117 1.28 8.18 8.31
C THR A 117 0.74 8.09 6.89
N TYR A 118 -0.45 8.61 6.65
CA TYR A 118 -1.04 8.62 5.31
C TYR A 118 -0.19 9.41 4.30
N LYS A 119 0.51 10.45 4.77
CA LYS A 119 1.42 11.23 3.93
C LYS A 119 2.62 10.42 3.45
N LEU A 120 3.29 9.69 4.35
CA LEU A 120 4.41 8.82 3.96
C LEU A 120 3.97 7.68 3.05
N ILE A 121 2.79 7.08 3.32
CA ILE A 121 2.22 6.08 2.40
C ILE A 121 1.97 6.69 1.02
N ALA A 122 1.40 7.89 0.95
CA ALA A 122 1.17 8.58 -0.32
C ALA A 122 2.47 8.93 -1.05
N GLY A 123 3.52 9.34 -0.33
CA GLY A 123 4.86 9.54 -0.87
C GLY A 123 5.44 8.25 -1.45
N ALA A 124 5.37 7.16 -0.67
CA ALA A 124 5.80 5.84 -1.13
C ALA A 124 5.04 5.36 -2.38
N ILE A 125 3.72 5.63 -2.47
CA ILE A 125 2.91 5.33 -3.66
C ILE A 125 3.41 6.11 -4.88
N ALA A 126 3.64 7.41 -4.74
CA ALA A 126 4.10 8.26 -5.84
C ALA A 126 5.48 7.82 -6.33
N ASP A 127 6.40 7.50 -5.40
CA ASP A 127 7.77 7.10 -5.72
C ASP A 127 7.83 5.67 -6.26
N ALA A 128 7.02 4.73 -5.75
CA ALA A 128 6.92 3.37 -6.31
C ALA A 128 6.45 3.39 -7.77
N ASN A 129 5.46 4.22 -8.11
CA ASN A 129 4.99 4.36 -9.48
C ASN A 129 6.02 4.98 -10.41
N TYR A 130 6.79 5.97 -9.94
CA TYR A 130 7.90 6.53 -10.71
C TYR A 130 9.00 5.49 -10.92
N SER A 131 9.47 4.89 -9.84
CA SER A 131 10.61 3.98 -9.83
C SER A 131 10.34 2.67 -10.60
N ASP A 132 9.08 2.29 -10.76
CA ASP A 132 8.67 1.20 -11.66
C ASP A 132 9.00 1.50 -13.14
N THR A 133 9.08 2.77 -13.52
CA THR A 133 9.36 3.17 -14.92
C THR A 133 10.81 3.55 -15.17
N VAL A 134 11.64 3.80 -14.15
CA VAL A 134 12.98 4.40 -14.31
C VAL A 134 14.08 3.60 -13.60
N LEU A 135 13.77 2.70 -12.65
CA LEU A 135 14.74 1.96 -11.81
C LEU A 135 15.71 2.89 -11.06
N ASP A 136 15.21 4.01 -10.56
CA ASP A 136 15.97 4.98 -9.77
C ASP A 136 15.05 5.65 -8.75
N HIS A 137 15.62 6.32 -7.77
CA HIS A 137 14.95 7.15 -6.79
C HIS A 137 14.29 8.37 -7.45
N ALA A 138 13.05 8.68 -7.08
CA ALA A 138 12.32 9.83 -7.60
C ALA A 138 12.93 11.17 -7.11
N ARG A 139 13.49 11.19 -5.90
CA ARG A 139 14.10 12.38 -5.26
C ARG A 139 13.20 13.60 -5.30
N GLN A 140 11.90 13.38 -5.12
CA GLN A 140 10.91 14.45 -5.15
C GLN A 140 10.47 14.90 -3.75
N TYR A 141 10.79 14.12 -2.74
CA TYR A 141 10.44 14.38 -1.35
C TYR A 141 11.66 14.25 -0.45
N ASP A 142 11.60 14.92 0.71
CA ASP A 142 12.65 14.93 1.72
C ASP A 142 12.31 13.95 2.86
N PHE A 143 12.49 12.67 2.58
CA PHE A 143 12.39 11.59 3.55
C PHE A 143 13.40 10.48 3.24
N ALA A 144 13.70 9.60 4.19
CA ALA A 144 14.50 8.42 3.92
C ALA A 144 13.72 7.45 3.01
N GLU A 145 14.37 6.93 1.96
CA GLU A 145 13.74 6.04 1.00
C GLU A 145 14.60 4.79 0.76
N ASN A 146 13.94 3.62 0.77
CA ASN A 146 14.50 2.37 0.26
C ASN A 146 13.66 1.90 -0.93
N LEU A 147 14.33 1.43 -1.97
CA LEU A 147 13.69 0.84 -3.15
C LEU A 147 14.15 -0.61 -3.34
N ALA A 148 13.24 -1.44 -3.80
CA ALA A 148 13.55 -2.77 -4.31
C ALA A 148 12.79 -3.03 -5.61
N TRP A 149 13.43 -3.79 -6.50
CA TRP A 149 12.83 -4.29 -7.73
C TRP A 149 12.98 -5.80 -7.75
N ASN A 150 11.87 -6.51 -7.63
CA ASN A 150 11.87 -7.97 -7.54
C ASN A 150 10.56 -8.57 -8.09
N TYR A 151 10.38 -9.87 -7.96
CA TYR A 151 9.18 -10.59 -8.40
C TYR A 151 8.13 -10.74 -7.30
N GLY A 152 7.92 -9.72 -6.46
CA GLY A 152 6.93 -9.73 -5.37
C GLY A 152 7.42 -10.45 -4.12
N ILE A 153 8.72 -10.60 -3.97
CA ILE A 153 9.38 -11.16 -2.79
C ILE A 153 9.45 -10.09 -1.70
N ASP A 154 9.46 -10.51 -0.44
CA ASP A 154 9.66 -9.60 0.68
C ASP A 154 11.05 -8.92 0.55
N PRO A 155 11.10 -7.57 0.45
CA PRO A 155 12.35 -6.86 0.31
C PRO A 155 13.24 -6.91 1.56
N SER A 156 12.73 -7.40 2.70
CA SER A 156 13.51 -7.54 3.93
C SER A 156 14.74 -8.45 3.75
N GLY A 157 14.64 -9.48 2.91
CA GLY A 157 15.79 -10.33 2.57
C GLY A 157 16.95 -9.55 1.94
N GLN A 158 16.64 -8.56 1.09
CA GLN A 158 17.65 -7.70 0.47
C GLN A 158 18.09 -6.59 1.42
N TRP A 159 17.16 -5.83 1.97
CA TRP A 159 17.44 -4.64 2.77
C TRP A 159 17.99 -4.95 4.16
N ILE A 160 17.62 -6.09 4.74
CA ILE A 160 18.03 -6.47 6.10
C ILE A 160 19.11 -7.55 6.02
N GLU A 161 18.76 -8.75 5.59
CA GLU A 161 19.66 -9.90 5.72
C GLU A 161 20.95 -9.75 4.89
N GLN A 162 20.81 -9.38 3.63
CA GLN A 162 21.96 -9.29 2.73
C GLN A 162 22.84 -8.09 3.06
N GLU A 163 22.26 -6.90 3.27
CA GLU A 163 23.03 -5.71 3.62
C GLU A 163 23.64 -5.79 5.02
N LYS A 164 22.93 -6.40 5.99
CA LYS A 164 23.54 -6.73 7.28
C LYS A 164 24.74 -7.64 7.12
N GLY A 165 24.65 -8.66 6.26
CA GLY A 165 25.78 -9.53 5.95
C GLY A 165 26.97 -8.78 5.34
N PHE A 166 26.73 -7.76 4.52
CA PHE A 166 27.79 -6.88 4.01
C PHE A 166 28.39 -6.01 5.12
N PHE A 167 27.55 -5.46 5.98
CA PHE A 167 27.96 -4.66 7.14
C PHE A 167 28.84 -5.49 8.09
N ASP A 168 28.42 -6.69 8.46
CA ASP A 168 29.15 -7.58 9.37
C ASP A 168 30.54 -7.94 8.79
N LYS A 169 30.63 -8.26 7.52
CA LYS A 169 31.92 -8.52 6.85
C LYS A 169 32.84 -7.30 6.87
N ALA A 170 32.30 -6.11 6.61
CA ALA A 170 33.10 -4.89 6.61
C ALA A 170 33.59 -4.53 8.02
N THR A 171 32.73 -4.65 9.04
CA THR A 171 33.13 -4.34 10.43
C THR A 171 34.16 -5.33 10.97
N GLU A 172 34.03 -6.62 10.63
CA GLU A 172 35.03 -7.63 10.97
C GLU A 172 36.36 -7.36 10.27
N ALA A 173 36.35 -7.12 8.95
CA ALA A 173 37.58 -6.93 8.17
C ALA A 173 38.31 -5.64 8.54
N LEU A 174 37.61 -4.55 8.78
CA LEU A 174 38.23 -3.26 9.06
C LEU A 174 38.60 -3.05 10.54
N TYR A 175 37.81 -3.62 11.45
CA TYR A 175 37.88 -3.27 12.88
C TYR A 175 37.91 -4.48 13.82
N GLY A 176 37.77 -5.71 13.33
CA GLY A 176 37.66 -6.91 14.15
C GLY A 176 36.38 -6.96 15.01
N VAL A 177 35.36 -6.25 14.60
CA VAL A 177 34.08 -6.14 15.35
C VAL A 177 32.98 -6.95 14.67
N THR A 178 32.29 -7.77 15.44
CA THR A 178 31.21 -8.65 14.96
C THR A 178 29.97 -8.54 15.86
N GLY A 179 28.80 -8.94 15.34
CA GLY A 179 27.57 -9.08 16.11
C GLY A 179 26.86 -7.77 16.46
N LEU A 180 27.22 -6.66 15.82
CA LEU A 180 26.51 -5.40 15.99
C LEU A 180 25.09 -5.48 15.42
N VAL A 181 24.08 -5.04 16.20
CA VAL A 181 22.67 -5.00 15.78
C VAL A 181 21.98 -3.74 16.30
N GLY A 182 20.87 -3.39 15.69
CA GLY A 182 20.01 -2.28 16.12
C GLY A 182 20.80 -0.97 16.32
N LYS A 183 20.59 -0.33 17.46
CA LYS A 183 21.25 0.95 17.77
C LYS A 183 22.77 0.87 17.77
N ASP A 184 23.35 -0.21 18.27
CA ASP A 184 24.82 -0.35 18.31
C ASP A 184 25.42 -0.42 16.90
N ALA A 185 24.77 -1.11 15.97
CA ALA A 185 25.16 -1.14 14.57
C ALA A 185 25.02 0.26 13.93
N TYR A 186 23.93 0.94 14.19
CA TYR A 186 23.71 2.29 13.67
C TYR A 186 24.73 3.30 14.20
N ASP A 187 24.99 3.32 15.50
CA ASP A 187 25.97 4.23 16.12
C ASP A 187 27.40 3.95 15.63
N PHE A 188 27.72 2.68 15.42
CA PHE A 188 29.02 2.30 14.86
C PHE A 188 29.16 2.79 13.41
N TYR A 189 28.11 2.58 12.60
CA TYR A 189 28.08 3.08 11.22
C TYR A 189 28.14 4.61 11.16
N ALA A 190 27.43 5.32 12.04
CA ALA A 190 27.46 6.79 12.08
C ALA A 190 28.89 7.34 12.24
N LYS A 191 29.77 6.60 12.92
CA LYS A 191 31.19 6.99 13.12
C LYS A 191 32.11 6.54 12.00
N ASN A 192 31.82 5.40 11.36
CA ASN A 192 32.77 4.68 10.48
C ASN A 192 32.22 4.48 9.07
N GLY A 193 31.04 5.01 8.75
CA GLY A 193 30.27 4.69 7.54
C GLY A 193 31.02 4.93 6.22
N VAL A 194 31.87 5.95 6.16
CA VAL A 194 32.67 6.24 4.96
C VAL A 194 33.59 5.05 4.62
N ALA A 195 34.36 4.57 5.61
CA ALA A 195 35.27 3.43 5.39
C ALA A 195 34.49 2.13 5.14
N ILE A 196 33.39 1.91 5.87
CA ILE A 196 32.51 0.75 5.68
C ILE A 196 31.94 0.72 4.28
N ASN A 197 31.37 1.83 3.79
CA ASN A 197 30.79 1.91 2.44
C ASN A 197 31.83 1.67 1.35
N HIS A 198 33.02 2.25 1.46
CA HIS A 198 34.10 2.00 0.50
C HIS A 198 34.48 0.52 0.47
N TRP A 199 34.69 -0.08 1.65
CA TRP A 199 35.05 -1.49 1.74
C TRP A 199 33.97 -2.39 1.13
N ILE A 200 32.66 -2.13 1.45
CA ILE A 200 31.53 -2.87 0.89
C ILE A 200 31.49 -2.72 -0.63
N ALA A 201 31.61 -1.52 -1.15
CA ALA A 201 31.58 -1.27 -2.58
C ALA A 201 32.69 -2.01 -3.34
N ASP A 202 33.86 -2.20 -2.72
CA ASP A 202 35.01 -2.91 -3.31
C ASP A 202 34.90 -4.44 -3.16
N ASN A 203 34.35 -4.93 -2.04
CA ASN A 203 34.48 -6.34 -1.64
C ASN A 203 33.14 -7.12 -1.65
N CYS A 204 31.98 -6.44 -1.69
CA CYS A 204 30.67 -7.07 -1.70
C CYS A 204 29.95 -6.83 -3.03
N ARG A 205 29.19 -7.85 -3.46
CA ARG A 205 28.39 -7.76 -4.69
C ARG A 205 26.99 -8.30 -4.44
N TRP A 206 26.02 -7.65 -5.05
CA TRP A 206 24.69 -8.19 -5.22
C TRP A 206 24.71 -9.38 -6.19
N GLU A 207 23.66 -10.20 -6.22
CA GLU A 207 23.54 -11.33 -7.14
C GLU A 207 23.64 -10.92 -8.63
N ASN A 208 23.19 -9.71 -8.96
CA ASN A 208 23.29 -9.15 -10.30
C ASN A 208 24.69 -8.60 -10.65
N GLY A 209 25.67 -8.76 -9.75
CA GLY A 209 27.05 -8.32 -9.93
C GLY A 209 27.32 -6.85 -9.61
N SER A 210 26.29 -6.05 -9.27
CA SER A 210 26.50 -4.65 -8.86
C SER A 210 27.16 -4.56 -7.48
N SER A 211 27.80 -3.43 -7.20
CA SER A 211 28.45 -3.16 -5.91
C SER A 211 27.44 -3.24 -4.76
N GLY A 212 27.86 -3.86 -3.66
CA GLY A 212 27.09 -3.90 -2.43
C GLY A 212 26.86 -2.52 -1.83
N THR A 213 25.83 -2.39 -1.01
CA THR A 213 25.48 -1.19 -0.23
C THR A 213 25.01 -1.63 1.15
N VAL A 214 24.84 -0.68 2.05
CA VAL A 214 24.31 -0.89 3.39
C VAL A 214 23.26 0.18 3.76
N GLY A 215 22.93 1.04 2.79
CA GLY A 215 22.06 2.19 3.02
C GLY A 215 20.64 1.80 3.43
N HIS A 216 20.06 0.78 2.81
CA HIS A 216 18.71 0.33 3.14
C HIS A 216 18.65 -0.26 4.56
N TYR A 217 19.63 -1.06 4.94
CA TYR A 217 19.77 -1.60 6.29
C TYR A 217 19.87 -0.47 7.32
N MET A 218 20.73 0.51 7.08
CA MET A 218 20.90 1.66 7.99
C MET A 218 19.62 2.50 8.12
N ASN A 219 18.86 2.68 7.06
CA ASN A 219 17.55 3.33 7.14
C ASN A 219 16.57 2.53 8.01
N ILE A 220 16.57 1.19 7.93
CA ILE A 220 15.66 0.37 8.73
C ILE A 220 16.03 0.38 10.22
N ILE A 221 17.32 0.34 10.55
CA ILE A 221 17.78 0.30 11.95
C ILE A 221 18.05 1.67 12.56
N ASN A 222 17.77 2.76 11.87
CA ASN A 222 17.91 4.09 12.45
C ASN A 222 17.01 4.23 13.69
N PRO A 223 17.59 4.42 14.89
CA PRO A 223 16.83 4.50 16.14
C PRO A 223 16.02 5.77 16.28
N GLU A 224 16.32 6.81 15.48
CA GLU A 224 15.64 8.10 15.53
C GLU A 224 14.35 8.11 14.70
N LEU A 225 14.14 7.14 13.80
CA LEU A 225 12.91 7.03 13.04
C LEU A 225 11.73 6.67 13.93
N ALA A 226 10.57 7.29 13.67
CA ALA A 226 9.33 7.03 14.38
C ALA A 226 8.18 6.64 13.45
N VAL A 227 8.25 7.02 12.19
CA VAL A 227 7.16 6.80 11.23
C VAL A 227 7.69 6.26 9.91
N MET A 228 6.82 5.50 9.22
CA MET A 228 7.10 4.95 7.90
C MET A 228 5.88 5.03 6.98
N GLY A 229 6.13 4.87 5.71
CA GLY A 229 5.17 4.51 4.68
C GLY A 229 5.73 3.38 3.84
N MET A 230 4.87 2.63 3.17
CA MET A 230 5.29 1.61 2.22
C MET A 230 4.27 1.41 1.12
N ALA A 231 4.75 1.19 -0.09
CA ALA A 231 3.92 0.93 -1.26
C ALA A 231 4.57 -0.12 -2.16
N THR A 232 3.75 -0.76 -2.97
CA THR A 232 4.22 -1.62 -4.06
C THR A 232 3.51 -1.25 -5.36
N CYS A 233 4.27 -1.23 -6.45
CA CYS A 233 3.76 -1.14 -7.81
C CYS A 233 4.02 -2.48 -8.50
N THR A 234 2.98 -3.10 -9.03
CA THR A 234 3.06 -4.42 -9.68
C THR A 234 2.89 -4.33 -11.20
N LYS A 235 3.06 -3.13 -11.80
CA LYS A 235 3.00 -2.94 -13.25
C LYS A 235 4.09 -3.73 -13.96
N GLY A 236 5.27 -3.80 -13.37
CA GLY A 236 6.41 -4.50 -13.93
C GLY A 236 6.90 -3.84 -15.22
N THR A 237 6.84 -2.52 -15.30
CA THR A 237 7.18 -1.76 -16.50
C THR A 237 8.62 -2.01 -16.94
N MET A 238 9.52 -2.15 -15.98
CA MET A 238 10.92 -2.50 -16.21
C MET A 238 11.15 -3.99 -15.96
N SER A 239 11.35 -4.74 -17.03
CA SER A 239 11.75 -6.16 -16.99
C SER A 239 10.79 -7.09 -16.23
N GLY A 240 9.53 -6.69 -16.03
CA GLY A 240 8.53 -7.46 -15.28
C GLY A 240 8.71 -7.42 -13.76
N LEU A 241 9.65 -6.63 -13.25
CA LEU A 241 9.92 -6.51 -11.82
C LEU A 241 8.86 -5.62 -11.14
N GLN A 242 8.40 -6.05 -9.98
CA GLN A 242 7.57 -5.22 -9.10
C GLN A 242 8.47 -4.28 -8.30
N THR A 243 7.99 -3.07 -8.08
CA THR A 243 8.72 -2.05 -7.32
C THR A 243 8.12 -1.91 -5.93
N GLN A 244 8.97 -2.01 -4.91
CA GLN A 244 8.63 -1.72 -3.52
C GLN A 244 9.36 -0.45 -3.09
N CYS A 245 8.61 0.46 -2.46
CA CYS A 245 9.13 1.69 -1.91
C CYS A 245 8.79 1.77 -0.42
N TYR A 246 9.83 1.87 0.42
CA TYR A 246 9.73 2.19 1.84
C TYR A 246 10.17 3.63 2.04
N THR A 247 9.42 4.37 2.82
CA THR A 247 9.70 5.75 3.22
C THR A 247 9.68 5.85 4.74
N ALA A 248 10.54 6.68 5.30
CA ALA A 248 10.57 6.87 6.75
C ALA A 248 11.05 8.27 7.14
N GLU A 249 10.65 8.72 8.33
CA GLU A 249 11.05 10.03 8.83
C GLU A 249 11.29 10.04 10.34
N ILE A 250 12.17 10.98 10.74
CA ILE A 250 12.50 11.32 12.13
C ILE A 250 11.50 12.37 12.63
N PRO A 251 11.00 12.27 13.88
CA PRO A 251 10.12 13.28 14.44
C PRO A 251 10.76 14.68 14.39
N GLY A 252 10.07 15.63 13.77
CA GLY A 252 10.51 17.04 13.73
C GLY A 252 11.63 17.36 12.75
N TRP A 253 12.05 16.41 11.90
CA TRP A 253 13.13 16.63 10.93
C TRP A 253 12.78 17.67 9.87
N SER A 254 11.63 17.54 9.26
CA SER A 254 11.21 18.50 8.24
C SER A 254 9.99 19.29 8.68
N GLY A 255 9.90 20.55 8.30
CA GLY A 255 8.67 21.33 8.39
C GLY A 255 7.53 20.80 7.51
N SER A 256 7.75 19.68 6.80
CA SER A 256 6.82 19.08 5.84
C SER A 256 5.62 18.39 6.49
N GLY A 257 5.70 18.05 7.80
CA GLY A 257 4.63 17.36 8.53
C GLY A 257 4.36 15.94 8.04
N TRP A 258 5.36 15.22 7.53
CA TRP A 258 5.25 13.82 7.15
C TRP A 258 4.88 12.91 8.32
N ASN A 259 5.26 13.28 9.54
CA ASN A 259 5.05 12.55 10.78
C ASN A 259 3.74 12.91 11.51
N MET A 260 2.85 13.68 10.89
CA MET A 260 1.60 14.09 11.51
C MET A 260 0.59 12.96 11.60
N ASN A 261 -0.09 12.86 12.75
CA ASN A 261 -1.15 11.90 13.01
C ASN A 261 -0.75 10.43 12.75
N PRO A 262 0.33 9.93 13.39
CA PRO A 262 0.77 8.57 13.20
C PRO A 262 -0.22 7.58 13.82
N ILE A 263 -0.42 6.44 13.15
CA ILE A 263 -1.23 5.31 13.62
C ILE A 263 -0.39 4.03 13.57
N SER A 264 -0.75 3.01 14.32
CA SER A 264 -0.07 1.72 14.22
C SER A 264 -0.31 1.06 12.86
N VAL A 265 0.57 0.15 12.45
CA VAL A 265 0.38 -0.65 11.23
C VAL A 265 -0.92 -1.45 11.29
N ASP A 266 -1.26 -2.00 12.46
CA ASP A 266 -2.48 -2.77 12.64
C ASP A 266 -3.74 -1.89 12.55
N GLU A 267 -3.71 -0.67 13.09
CA GLU A 267 -4.81 0.28 12.93
C GLU A 267 -4.99 0.67 11.46
N TYR A 268 -3.89 0.90 10.74
CA TYR A 268 -3.93 1.17 9.31
C TYR A 268 -4.56 0.01 8.52
N GLU A 269 -4.12 -1.23 8.79
CA GLU A 269 -4.69 -2.45 8.18
C GLU A 269 -6.19 -2.56 8.44
N GLN A 270 -6.61 -2.35 9.68
CA GLN A 270 -8.02 -2.39 10.06
C GLN A 270 -8.86 -1.34 9.31
N LYS A 271 -8.37 -0.11 9.21
CA LYS A 271 -9.04 0.98 8.50
C LYS A 271 -9.15 0.69 7.00
N LEU A 272 -8.07 0.23 6.38
CA LEU A 272 -8.06 -0.11 4.95
C LEU A 272 -8.98 -1.30 4.65
N THR A 273 -8.92 -2.35 5.45
CA THR A 273 -9.78 -3.54 5.31
C THR A 273 -11.26 -3.18 5.50
N SER A 274 -11.57 -2.34 6.50
CA SER A 274 -12.95 -1.88 6.74
C SER A 274 -13.47 -1.04 5.58
N TYR A 275 -12.65 -0.16 5.01
CA TYR A 275 -13.00 0.60 3.82
C TYR A 275 -13.32 -0.31 2.64
N ILE A 276 -12.44 -1.27 2.34
CA ILE A 276 -12.62 -2.23 1.24
C ILE A 276 -13.90 -3.07 1.43
N ASN A 277 -14.16 -3.54 2.64
CA ASN A 277 -15.36 -4.31 2.96
C ASN A 277 -16.63 -3.47 2.85
N GLY A 278 -16.58 -2.20 3.21
CA GLY A 278 -17.67 -1.26 3.03
C GLY A 278 -18.05 -1.01 1.56
N LEU A 279 -17.08 -1.17 0.63
CA LEU A 279 -17.36 -1.07 -0.81
C LEU A 279 -18.00 -2.35 -1.40
N LYS A 280 -17.94 -3.47 -0.69
CA LYS A 280 -18.46 -4.78 -1.15
C LYS A 280 -19.88 -5.07 -0.63
N ASN A 281 -20.38 -4.29 0.35
CA ASN A 281 -21.69 -4.42 0.98
C ASN A 281 -22.63 -3.29 0.53
#